data_0354f52ebed8bf3e415f2a2298309d18
#
_entry.id   0354f52ebed8bf3e415f2a2298309d18
#
_cell.length_a   1.000
_cell.length_b   1.000
_cell.length_c   1.000
_cell.angle_alpha   90.00
_cell.angle_beta   90.00
_cell.angle_gamma   90.00
#
_symmetry.space_group_name_H-M   'P 1'
#
loop_
_entity.id
_entity.type
_entity.pdbx_description
1 polymer ?
#
loop_
_entity_poly.entity_id
_entity_poly.type
_entity_poly.pdbx_seq_one_letter_code
_entity_poly.pdbx_strand_id
1 'polypeptide(L)'
;MSVVDLIERKRNGGRIEAGELAAMMRDYAAGTIPDYQMSAFAMAVYFRGMDDAEIEALTTAMLESGRRLELSNLGLPRVDKHSTGGVGDKVSLILAPLIACCGVAVPMMSGRGLGHTGGTLDKLESIPGFRTRLTLE
;
A
#
# COMPACT_ATOMS: atom_id res chain seq x y z
N MET A 1 10.93 -14.79 17.78
CA MET A 1 11.77 -13.59 17.67
C MET A 1 10.87 -12.38 17.81
N SER A 2 11.28 -11.36 18.52
CA SER A 2 10.44 -10.18 18.72
C SER A 2 10.59 -9.20 17.54
N VAL A 3 9.59 -8.33 17.33
CA VAL A 3 9.68 -7.26 16.33
C VAL A 3 10.85 -6.32 16.62
N VAL A 4 11.16 -6.12 17.90
CA VAL A 4 12.30 -5.30 18.32
C VAL A 4 13.62 -5.88 17.80
N ASP A 5 13.78 -7.22 17.85
CA ASP A 5 14.98 -7.87 17.31
C ASP A 5 15.12 -7.66 15.79
N LEU A 6 13.99 -7.65 15.05
CA LEU A 6 13.98 -7.39 13.60
C LEU A 6 14.37 -5.95 13.30
N ILE A 7 13.80 -5.00 14.05
CA ILE A 7 14.13 -3.56 13.94
C ILE A 7 15.63 -3.35 14.20
N GLU A 8 16.15 -3.96 15.27
CA GLU A 8 17.55 -3.83 15.63
C GLU A 8 18.48 -4.43 14.57
N ARG A 9 18.16 -5.62 14.06
CA ARG A 9 18.90 -6.27 12.99
C ARG A 9 18.92 -5.39 11.73
N LYS A 10 17.78 -4.86 11.31
CA LYS A 10 17.69 -3.97 10.14
C LYS A 10 18.44 -2.68 10.34
N ARG A 11 18.29 -2.05 11.50
CA ARG A 11 19.05 -0.84 11.88
C ARG A 11 20.55 -1.06 11.76
N ASN A 12 21.03 -2.24 12.13
CA ASN A 12 22.45 -2.60 12.09
C ASN A 12 22.92 -3.07 10.69
N GLY A 13 22.03 -3.03 9.68
CA GLY A 13 22.34 -3.42 8.29
C GLY A 13 22.19 -4.92 8.01
N GLY A 14 21.62 -5.68 8.94
CA GLY A 14 21.36 -7.10 8.75
C GLY A 14 20.13 -7.34 7.86
N ARG A 15 20.12 -8.49 7.22
CA ARG A 15 19.01 -8.98 6.40
C ARG A 15 17.92 -9.59 7.28
N ILE A 16 16.67 -9.48 6.84
CA ILE A 16 15.50 -10.12 7.43
C ILE A 16 15.00 -11.22 6.49
N GLU A 17 14.78 -12.38 7.02
CA GLU A 17 14.33 -13.53 6.24
C GLU A 17 12.84 -13.39 5.85
N ALA A 18 12.46 -13.99 4.71
CA ALA A 18 11.11 -13.89 4.16
C ALA A 18 10.02 -14.33 5.17
N GLY A 19 10.25 -15.42 5.89
CA GLY A 19 9.31 -15.90 6.91
C GLY A 19 9.14 -14.95 8.10
N GLU A 20 10.17 -14.19 8.44
CA GLU A 20 10.13 -13.17 9.50
C GLU A 20 9.34 -11.94 9.06
N LEU A 21 9.54 -11.49 7.82
CA LEU A 21 8.76 -10.41 7.23
C LEU A 21 7.28 -10.79 7.13
N ALA A 22 6.99 -12.01 6.67
CA ALA A 22 5.62 -12.51 6.59
C ALA A 22 4.93 -12.57 7.95
N ALA A 23 5.63 -13.05 8.98
CA ALA A 23 5.10 -13.06 10.34
C ALA A 23 4.85 -11.67 10.88
N MET A 24 5.80 -10.75 10.69
CA MET A 24 5.68 -9.36 11.12
C MET A 24 4.49 -8.65 10.45
N MET A 25 4.30 -8.83 9.14
CA MET A 25 3.17 -8.22 8.41
C MET A 25 1.83 -8.78 8.87
N ARG A 26 1.73 -10.08 9.07
CA ARG A 26 0.53 -10.72 9.60
C ARG A 26 0.19 -10.21 11.00
N ASP A 27 1.17 -10.13 11.88
CA ASP A 27 0.98 -9.68 13.26
C ASP A 27 0.64 -8.18 13.33
N TYR A 28 1.19 -7.37 12.42
CA TYR A 28 0.82 -5.97 12.29
C TYR A 28 -0.62 -5.83 11.78
N ALA A 29 -1.00 -6.56 10.73
CA ALA A 29 -2.36 -6.54 10.22
C ALA A 29 -3.40 -7.03 11.24
N ALA A 30 -3.00 -7.93 12.15
CA ALA A 30 -3.83 -8.39 13.27
C ALA A 30 -3.89 -7.39 14.45
N GLY A 31 -3.14 -6.28 14.39
CA GLY A 31 -3.08 -5.27 15.45
C GLY A 31 -2.24 -5.69 16.67
N THR A 32 -1.46 -6.76 16.56
CA THR A 32 -0.59 -7.26 17.64
C THR A 32 0.68 -6.41 17.75
N ILE A 33 1.16 -5.87 16.62
CA ILE A 33 2.31 -4.97 16.57
C ILE A 33 1.79 -3.54 16.54
N PRO A 34 2.19 -2.69 17.48
CA PRO A 34 1.74 -1.31 17.52
C PRO A 34 2.44 -0.44 16.46
N ASP A 35 1.77 0.63 16.02
CA ASP A 35 2.22 1.54 14.95
C ASP A 35 3.61 2.12 15.18
N TYR A 36 3.99 2.40 16.44
CA TYR A 36 5.31 2.95 16.73
C TYR A 36 6.46 1.97 16.43
N GLN A 37 6.22 0.66 16.59
CA GLN A 37 7.20 -0.36 16.20
C GLN A 37 7.30 -0.49 14.69
N MET A 38 6.17 -0.47 14.00
CA MET A 38 6.16 -0.47 12.53
C MET A 38 6.83 0.80 11.97
N SER A 39 6.61 1.95 12.59
CA SER A 39 7.28 3.20 12.21
C SER A 39 8.80 3.11 12.42
N ALA A 40 9.25 2.51 13.52
CA ALA A 40 10.68 2.28 13.77
C ALA A 40 11.29 1.32 12.74
N PHE A 41 10.56 0.26 12.37
CA PHE A 41 10.97 -0.65 11.29
C PHE A 41 11.09 0.07 9.95
N ALA A 42 10.07 0.87 9.57
CA ALA A 42 10.08 1.64 8.34
C ALA A 42 11.26 2.63 8.28
N MET A 43 11.61 3.27 9.40
CA MET A 43 12.78 4.13 9.49
C MET A 43 14.09 3.35 9.36
N ALA A 44 14.18 2.15 9.94
CA ALA A 44 15.36 1.30 9.77
C ALA A 44 15.52 0.90 8.28
N VAL A 45 14.44 0.55 7.61
CA VAL A 45 14.41 0.28 6.17
C VAL A 45 14.80 1.52 5.35
N TYR A 46 14.28 2.69 5.69
CA TYR A 46 14.61 3.93 5.01
C TYR A 46 16.13 4.22 5.00
N PHE A 47 16.81 4.00 6.13
CA PHE A 47 18.24 4.26 6.24
C PHE A 47 19.15 3.15 5.72
N ARG A 48 18.68 1.91 5.70
CA ARG A 48 19.50 0.74 5.35
C ARG A 48 19.15 0.11 4.00
N GLY A 49 17.97 0.44 3.45
CA GLY A 49 17.44 -0.21 2.27
C GLY A 49 16.98 -1.65 2.53
N MET A 50 16.56 -2.29 1.48
CA MET A 50 16.22 -3.71 1.42
C MET A 50 16.83 -4.28 0.15
N ASP A 51 17.25 -5.54 0.18
CA ASP A 51 17.61 -6.25 -1.03
C ASP A 51 16.35 -6.75 -1.78
N ASP A 52 16.53 -7.23 -3.02
CA ASP A 52 15.43 -7.66 -3.89
C ASP A 52 14.58 -8.76 -3.25
N ALA A 53 15.20 -9.68 -2.53
CA ALA A 53 14.49 -10.78 -1.87
C ALA A 53 13.70 -10.31 -0.65
N GLU A 54 14.20 -9.33 0.11
CA GLU A 54 13.44 -8.68 1.18
C GLU A 54 12.26 -7.89 0.62
N ILE A 55 12.44 -7.18 -0.50
CA ILE A 55 11.37 -6.42 -1.18
C ILE A 55 10.28 -7.37 -1.68
N GLU A 56 10.66 -8.46 -2.34
CA GLU A 56 9.71 -9.47 -2.82
C GLU A 56 8.93 -10.09 -1.66
N ALA A 57 9.62 -10.49 -0.59
CA ALA A 57 9.01 -11.09 0.59
C ALA A 57 8.04 -10.12 1.29
N LEU A 58 8.45 -8.87 1.49
CA LEU A 58 7.61 -7.86 2.10
C LEU A 58 6.37 -7.56 1.25
N THR A 59 6.54 -7.39 -0.06
CA THR A 59 5.45 -7.14 -1.01
C THR A 59 4.44 -8.28 -1.00
N THR A 60 4.92 -9.51 -1.05
CA THR A 60 4.08 -10.72 -0.99
C THR A 60 3.32 -10.79 0.34
N ALA A 61 4.01 -10.56 1.45
CA ALA A 61 3.39 -10.58 2.77
C ALA A 61 2.30 -9.51 2.92
N MET A 62 2.54 -8.30 2.42
CA MET A 62 1.53 -7.22 2.40
C MET A 62 0.33 -7.60 1.54
N LEU A 63 0.56 -8.15 0.36
CA LEU A 63 -0.51 -8.61 -0.54
C LEU A 63 -1.38 -9.70 0.10
N GLU A 64 -0.77 -10.61 0.84
CA GLU A 64 -1.47 -11.73 1.49
C GLU A 64 -2.15 -11.34 2.81
N SER A 65 -1.72 -10.26 3.45
CA SER A 65 -2.32 -9.78 4.70
C SER A 65 -3.68 -9.07 4.48
N GLY A 66 -3.99 -8.65 3.25
CA GLY A 66 -5.17 -7.88 2.91
C GLY A 66 -6.27 -8.69 2.21
N ARG A 67 -7.41 -8.03 2.00
CA ARG A 67 -8.47 -8.57 1.13
C ARG A 67 -8.13 -8.32 -0.33
N ARG A 68 -8.36 -9.33 -1.17
CA ARG A 68 -8.23 -9.21 -2.63
C ARG A 68 -9.61 -8.96 -3.24
N LEU A 69 -9.67 -8.02 -4.18
CA LEU A 69 -10.90 -7.78 -4.94
C LEU A 69 -11.05 -8.86 -6.01
N GLU A 70 -12.17 -9.60 -5.95
CA GLU A 70 -12.57 -10.52 -7.01
C GLU A 70 -13.42 -9.78 -8.04
N LEU A 71 -12.82 -9.48 -9.18
CA LEU A 71 -13.44 -8.70 -10.25
C LEU A 71 -13.61 -9.51 -11.53
N SER A 72 -13.45 -10.83 -11.47
CA SER A 72 -13.56 -11.73 -12.62
C SER A 72 -14.95 -11.73 -13.27
N ASN A 73 -15.98 -11.40 -12.48
CA ASN A 73 -17.37 -11.36 -12.91
C ASN A 73 -17.76 -10.09 -13.67
N LEU A 74 -16.90 -9.08 -13.78
CA LEU A 74 -17.24 -7.83 -14.45
C LEU A 74 -17.34 -7.95 -15.97
N GLY A 75 -16.78 -9.01 -16.59
CA GLY A 75 -16.81 -9.21 -18.03
C GLY A 75 -16.09 -8.12 -18.85
N LEU A 76 -15.35 -7.24 -18.22
CA LEU A 76 -14.60 -6.14 -18.83
C LEU A 76 -13.09 -6.32 -18.62
N PRO A 77 -12.25 -5.84 -19.55
CA PRO A 77 -10.82 -5.66 -19.27
C PRO A 77 -10.63 -4.79 -18.02
N ARG A 78 -9.58 -5.09 -17.27
CA ARG A 78 -9.28 -4.40 -16.01
C ARG A 78 -7.87 -3.86 -16.04
N VAL A 79 -7.71 -2.62 -15.67
CA VAL A 79 -6.40 -1.99 -15.55
C VAL A 79 -6.36 -1.18 -14.27
N ASP A 80 -5.20 -1.13 -13.67
CA ASP A 80 -4.91 -0.26 -12.56
C ASP A 80 -3.67 0.58 -12.86
N LYS A 81 -3.56 1.68 -12.16
CA LYS A 81 -2.41 2.58 -12.21
C LYS A 81 -2.23 3.16 -10.81
N HIS A 82 -1.04 3.11 -10.30
CA HIS A 82 -0.72 3.78 -9.05
C HIS A 82 0.23 4.97 -9.27
N SER A 83 0.17 5.91 -8.33
CA SER A 83 1.11 7.03 -8.28
C SER A 83 2.37 6.61 -7.51
N THR A 84 3.52 7.10 -7.93
CA THR A 84 4.77 6.95 -7.19
C THR A 84 4.92 7.99 -6.06
N GLY A 85 3.95 8.86 -5.91
CA GLY A 85 3.91 9.87 -4.85
C GLY A 85 4.73 11.13 -5.16
N GLY A 86 4.88 11.98 -4.16
CA GLY A 86 5.78 13.14 -4.15
C GLY A 86 5.16 14.45 -4.63
N VAL A 87 4.52 14.49 -5.80
CA VAL A 87 3.99 15.74 -6.41
C VAL A 87 2.46 15.84 -6.36
N GLY A 88 1.80 14.82 -5.88
CA GLY A 88 0.34 14.71 -5.87
C GLY A 88 -0.23 14.23 -7.20
N ASP A 89 -0.99 13.15 -7.13
CA ASP A 89 -1.57 12.48 -8.29
C ASP A 89 -2.81 13.23 -8.79
N LYS A 90 -2.65 14.03 -9.83
CA LYS A 90 -3.74 14.71 -10.54
C LYS A 90 -4.21 13.91 -11.75
N VAL A 91 -3.32 13.08 -12.30
CA VAL A 91 -3.56 12.32 -13.53
C VAL A 91 -4.66 11.28 -13.32
N SER A 92 -4.74 10.64 -12.17
CA SER A 92 -5.77 9.65 -11.86
C SER A 92 -7.18 10.21 -11.93
N LEU A 93 -7.39 11.48 -11.58
CA LEU A 93 -8.71 12.13 -11.64
C LEU A 93 -9.25 12.21 -13.07
N ILE A 94 -8.37 12.31 -14.05
CA ILE A 94 -8.71 12.39 -15.47
C ILE A 94 -8.67 11.00 -16.11
N LEU A 95 -7.63 10.24 -15.79
CA LEU A 95 -7.33 8.96 -16.43
C LEU A 95 -8.39 7.90 -16.12
N ALA A 96 -8.83 7.78 -14.86
CA ALA A 96 -9.78 6.75 -14.47
C ALA A 96 -11.11 6.87 -15.22
N PRO A 97 -11.81 8.03 -15.26
CA PRO A 97 -13.03 8.15 -16.03
C PRO A 97 -12.80 8.05 -17.55
N LEU A 98 -11.66 8.55 -18.06
CA LEU A 98 -11.34 8.44 -19.48
C LEU A 98 -11.22 6.99 -19.93
N ILE A 99 -10.49 6.18 -19.19
CA ILE A 99 -10.31 4.74 -19.49
C ILE A 99 -11.63 3.98 -19.30
N ALA A 100 -12.42 4.35 -18.29
CA ALA A 100 -13.75 3.75 -18.11
C ALA A 100 -14.68 4.02 -19.32
N CYS A 101 -14.61 5.21 -19.93
CA CYS A 101 -15.33 5.53 -21.17
C CYS A 101 -14.89 4.66 -22.36
N CYS A 102 -13.70 4.07 -22.31
CA CYS A 102 -13.21 3.12 -23.32
C CYS A 102 -13.66 1.67 -23.06
N GLY A 103 -14.57 1.44 -22.12
CA GLY A 103 -15.07 0.10 -21.80
C GLY A 103 -14.12 -0.75 -20.93
N VAL A 104 -13.23 -0.11 -20.18
CA VAL A 104 -12.26 -0.79 -19.30
C VAL A 104 -12.60 -0.46 -17.85
N ALA A 105 -12.68 -1.46 -16.98
CA ALA A 105 -12.86 -1.24 -15.55
C ALA A 105 -11.53 -0.78 -14.91
N VAL A 106 -11.61 0.24 -14.06
CA VAL A 106 -10.45 0.83 -13.38
C VAL A 106 -10.67 0.75 -11.86
N PRO A 107 -10.45 -0.40 -11.24
CA PRO A 107 -10.63 -0.61 -9.80
C PRO A 107 -9.49 0.02 -9.00
N MET A 108 -9.31 1.33 -9.13
CA MET A 108 -8.17 2.04 -8.58
C MET A 108 -8.28 2.16 -7.05
N MET A 109 -7.28 1.65 -6.36
CA MET A 109 -7.07 1.89 -4.95
C MET A 109 -6.12 3.07 -4.76
N SER A 110 -6.47 3.97 -3.86
CA SER A 110 -5.70 5.19 -3.63
C SER A 110 -5.53 5.47 -2.14
N GLY A 111 -4.47 6.20 -1.80
CA GLY A 111 -4.15 6.59 -0.44
C GLY A 111 -4.42 8.06 -0.15
N ARG A 112 -4.20 8.41 1.11
CA ARG A 112 -4.15 9.77 1.63
C ARG A 112 -2.85 10.46 1.23
N GLY A 113 -2.74 11.74 1.56
CA GLY A 113 -1.55 12.53 1.32
C GLY A 113 -0.32 12.00 2.04
N LEU A 114 0.82 12.22 1.44
CA LEU A 114 2.14 11.90 1.97
C LEU A 114 2.97 13.18 2.06
N GLY A 115 3.53 13.45 3.25
CA GLY A 115 4.32 14.64 3.48
C GLY A 115 3.48 15.92 3.30
N HIS A 116 3.90 16.79 2.38
CA HIS A 116 3.24 18.09 2.11
C HIS A 116 2.22 18.04 0.97
N THR A 117 1.96 16.86 0.38
CA THR A 117 1.04 16.71 -0.74
C THR A 117 -0.27 16.06 -0.31
N GLY A 118 -1.40 16.52 -0.87
CA GLY A 118 -2.67 15.83 -0.73
C GLY A 118 -2.71 14.56 -1.59
N GLY A 119 -3.27 13.48 -1.05
CA GLY A 119 -3.50 12.24 -1.78
C GLY A 119 -4.65 12.34 -2.77
N THR A 120 -4.83 11.32 -3.57
CA THR A 120 -5.95 11.25 -4.54
C THR A 120 -7.30 11.25 -3.80
N LEU A 121 -7.40 10.53 -2.69
CA LEU A 121 -8.62 10.51 -1.87
C LEU A 121 -8.95 11.89 -1.31
N ASP A 122 -7.95 12.64 -0.84
CA ASP A 122 -8.15 13.99 -0.29
C ASP A 122 -8.69 14.95 -1.35
N LYS A 123 -8.22 14.81 -2.61
CA LYS A 123 -8.72 15.62 -3.73
C LYS A 123 -10.15 15.27 -4.11
N LEU A 124 -10.49 13.99 -4.14
CA LEU A 124 -11.84 13.51 -4.45
C LEU A 124 -12.83 13.95 -3.36
N GLU A 125 -12.44 13.89 -2.09
CA GLU A 125 -13.27 14.33 -0.96
C GLU A 125 -13.49 15.85 -0.94
N SER A 126 -12.67 16.65 -1.65
CA SER A 126 -12.92 18.07 -1.82
C SER A 126 -14.11 18.37 -2.75
N ILE A 127 -14.58 17.40 -3.51
CA ILE A 127 -15.78 17.50 -4.34
C ILE A 127 -17.01 17.24 -3.45
N PRO A 128 -17.92 18.20 -3.28
CA PRO A 128 -19.09 18.02 -2.44
C PRO A 128 -19.90 16.77 -2.80
N GLY A 129 -20.12 15.89 -1.81
CA GLY A 129 -20.88 14.66 -1.98
C GLY A 129 -20.09 13.46 -2.52
N PHE A 130 -18.83 13.61 -2.89
CA PHE A 130 -18.01 12.49 -3.35
C PHE A 130 -17.62 11.61 -2.15
N ARG A 131 -17.86 10.31 -2.26
CA ARG A 131 -17.54 9.33 -1.22
C ARG A 131 -16.35 8.48 -1.62
N THR A 132 -15.30 8.45 -0.79
CA THR A 132 -14.10 7.63 -1.01
C THR A 132 -14.09 6.38 -0.14
N ARG A 133 -14.86 6.36 0.95
CA ARG A 133 -14.99 5.19 1.83
C ARG A 133 -16.16 4.35 1.35
N LEU A 134 -15.87 3.36 0.53
CA LEU A 134 -16.84 2.41 0.02
C LEU A 134 -16.67 1.07 0.72
N THR A 135 -17.77 0.33 0.90
CA THR A 135 -17.72 -1.08 1.29
C THR A 135 -17.38 -1.95 0.09
N LEU A 136 -16.96 -3.17 0.34
CA LEU A 136 -16.68 -4.16 -0.71
C LEU A 136 -17.96 -4.91 -1.17
N GLU A 137 -19.11 -4.54 -0.59
CA GLU A 137 -20.43 -5.08 -0.89
C GLU A 137 -21.17 -4.24 -1.92
#